data_7dc72c5393b0c0928b9df8bd93c5837e
#
_entry.id   7dc72c5393b0c0928b9df8bd93c5837e
#
_cell.length_a   1.000
_cell.length_b   1.000
_cell.length_c   1.000
_cell.angle_alpha   90.00
_cell.angle_beta   90.00
_cell.angle_gamma   90.00
#
_symmetry.space_group_name_H-M   'P 1'
#
loop_
_entity.id
_entity.type
_entity.pdbx_description
1 polymer ?
#
loop_
_entity_poly.entity_id
_entity_poly.type
_entity_poly.pdbx_seq_one_letter_code
_entity_poly.pdbx_strand_id
1 'polypeptide(L)'
;MKTLFHVDPWLITETELHREDRAAADAATAAGNGFLGADGGFEEKYSGDGSRRARLAGVWVPRAREDGERRGCSAFYGCASCAPDILETNVRVGGEEIDLGAMEPVSFRRELDMRSGVLSRAFAVRLEGGEAACETERFFSAARPELLALRYRVTPSFDTVIEFAPAVDANVERCWQPLGAGEQ
;
A
#
# COMPACT_ATOMS: atom_id res chain seq x y z
N MET A 1 1.70 -0.36 26.34
CA MET A 1 1.83 0.21 24.99
C MET A 1 2.38 -0.90 24.09
N LYS A 2 1.63 -1.34 23.11
CA LYS A 2 2.07 -2.41 22.18
C LYS A 2 3.12 -1.80 21.25
N THR A 3 4.28 -2.43 21.13
CA THR A 3 5.32 -1.98 20.20
C THR A 3 5.08 -2.69 18.87
N LEU A 4 4.72 -1.94 17.84
CA LEU A 4 4.45 -2.49 16.50
C LEU A 4 5.75 -2.79 15.72
N PHE A 5 6.81 -2.05 16.01
CA PHE A 5 8.05 -2.08 15.24
C PHE A 5 9.25 -2.37 16.12
N HIS A 6 10.21 -3.07 15.54
CA HIS A 6 11.54 -3.19 16.14
C HIS A 6 12.28 -1.84 16.06
N VAL A 7 12.95 -1.45 17.13
CA VAL A 7 13.70 -0.18 17.19
C VAL A 7 15.04 -0.34 16.49
N ASP A 8 15.20 0.33 15.36
CA ASP A 8 16.45 0.45 14.61
C ASP A 8 16.55 1.86 14.03
N PRO A 9 17.73 2.49 13.95
CA PRO A 9 17.86 3.86 13.47
C PRO A 9 17.55 4.02 11.96
N TRP A 10 17.57 2.93 11.19
CA TRP A 10 17.39 2.95 9.73
C TRP A 10 16.34 2.01 9.18
N LEU A 11 15.86 1.08 10.00
CA LEU A 11 14.88 0.09 9.62
C LEU A 11 13.58 0.27 10.40
N ILE A 12 12.47 0.26 9.70
CA ILE A 12 11.14 0.12 10.30
C ILE A 12 10.68 -1.30 10.00
N THR A 13 10.79 -2.17 11.00
CA THR A 13 10.52 -3.61 10.83
C THR A 13 9.30 -4.02 11.64
N GLU A 14 8.34 -4.66 10.97
CA GLU A 14 7.20 -5.36 11.54
C GLU A 14 7.39 -6.86 11.32
N THR A 15 7.30 -7.65 12.39
CA THR A 15 7.56 -9.11 12.35
C THR A 15 6.30 -9.96 12.49
N GLU A 16 5.15 -9.33 12.70
CA GLU A 16 3.85 -9.98 12.82
C GLU A 16 2.81 -9.11 12.09
N LEU A 17 1.79 -9.73 11.52
CA LEU A 17 0.70 -9.00 10.87
C LEU A 17 -0.26 -8.43 11.92
N HIS A 18 -0.21 -7.13 12.14
CA HIS A 18 -1.09 -6.41 13.07
C HIS A 18 -2.32 -5.87 12.33
N ARG A 19 -3.38 -6.67 12.21
CA ARG A 19 -4.59 -6.27 11.46
C ARG A 19 -5.29 -5.05 12.04
N GLU A 20 -5.40 -4.97 13.37
CA GLU A 20 -6.05 -3.86 14.07
C GLU A 20 -5.29 -2.55 13.94
N ASP A 21 -3.94 -2.61 13.86
CA ASP A 21 -3.06 -1.45 13.78
C ASP A 21 -2.53 -1.23 12.35
N ARG A 22 -3.13 -1.90 11.36
CA ARG A 22 -2.63 -1.91 9.99
C ARG A 22 -2.48 -0.51 9.38
N ALA A 23 -3.45 0.37 9.59
CA ALA A 23 -3.39 1.73 9.05
C ALA A 23 -2.17 2.51 9.59
N ALA A 24 -1.81 2.29 10.86
CA ALA A 24 -0.61 2.88 11.45
C ALA A 24 0.67 2.25 10.89
N ALA A 25 0.66 0.93 10.69
CA ALA A 25 1.80 0.21 10.12
C ALA A 25 2.03 0.58 8.65
N ASP A 26 0.96 0.71 7.86
CA ASP A 26 1.02 1.16 6.46
C ASP A 26 1.52 2.61 6.36
N ALA A 27 1.06 3.49 7.25
CA ALA A 27 1.53 4.88 7.30
C ALA A 27 3.01 4.98 7.69
N ALA A 28 3.47 4.18 8.67
CA ALA A 28 4.86 4.18 9.13
C ALA A 28 5.83 3.64 8.08
N THR A 29 5.37 2.75 7.20
CA THR A 29 6.17 2.16 6.12
C THR A 29 5.89 2.81 4.76
N ALA A 30 5.29 4.00 4.76
CA ALA A 30 5.08 4.79 3.54
C ALA A 30 6.40 5.22 2.93
N ALA A 31 6.49 5.18 1.61
CA ALA A 31 7.66 5.62 0.86
C ALA A 31 7.26 6.48 -0.35
N GLY A 32 8.19 7.31 -0.81
CA GLY A 32 7.98 8.16 -1.98
C GLY A 32 9.24 8.94 -2.35
N ASN A 33 9.22 9.54 -3.54
CA ASN A 33 10.34 10.30 -4.09
C ASN A 33 10.04 11.80 -4.29
N GLY A 34 8.94 12.29 -3.70
CA GLY A 34 8.50 13.68 -3.87
C GLY A 34 7.58 13.90 -5.09
N PHE A 35 7.52 12.97 -6.04
CA PHE A 35 6.58 12.98 -7.17
C PHE A 35 5.52 11.89 -7.05
N LEU A 36 5.96 10.65 -6.86
CA LEU A 36 5.11 9.49 -6.54
C LEU A 36 5.37 9.06 -5.10
N GLY A 37 4.35 8.57 -4.44
CA GLY A 37 4.45 7.94 -3.14
C GLY A 37 3.27 7.04 -2.86
N ALA A 38 3.45 6.09 -1.95
CA ALA A 38 2.38 5.24 -1.46
C ALA A 38 2.59 4.84 0.00
N ASP A 39 1.48 4.55 0.67
CA ASP A 39 1.51 3.91 1.98
C ASP A 39 2.09 2.49 1.87
N GLY A 40 2.55 1.92 2.97
CA GLY A 40 3.15 0.59 3.01
C GLY A 40 2.17 -0.58 2.86
N GLY A 41 0.98 -0.33 2.30
CA GLY A 41 -0.04 -1.34 2.04
C GLY A 41 0.42 -2.48 1.14
N PHE A 42 -0.38 -3.53 1.06
CA PHE A 42 -0.04 -4.75 0.33
C PHE A 42 -0.36 -4.62 -1.16
N GLU A 43 0.41 -5.30 -1.97
CA GLU A 43 0.24 -5.35 -3.41
C GLU A 43 -0.91 -6.27 -3.81
N GLU A 44 -1.03 -7.43 -3.15
CA GLU A 44 -2.12 -8.37 -3.37
C GLU A 44 -3.41 -7.90 -2.71
N LYS A 45 -4.49 -8.61 -3.00
CA LYS A 45 -5.80 -8.40 -2.37
C LYS A 45 -5.71 -8.42 -0.85
N TYR A 46 -6.46 -7.54 -0.25
CA TYR A 46 -6.70 -7.51 1.18
C TYR A 46 -8.15 -7.17 1.47
N SER A 47 -8.91 -8.14 1.96
CA SER A 47 -10.35 -8.00 2.25
C SER A 47 -10.66 -7.31 3.57
N GLY A 48 -9.65 -7.06 4.42
CA GLY A 48 -9.81 -6.30 5.67
C GLY A 48 -9.76 -4.78 5.45
N ASP A 49 -9.85 -4.04 6.56
CA ASP A 49 -9.71 -2.59 6.54
C ASP A 49 -8.29 -2.18 6.12
N GLY A 50 -8.18 -1.60 4.97
CA GLY A 50 -6.92 -1.13 4.42
C GLY A 50 -7.17 -0.16 3.29
N SER A 51 -6.33 0.87 3.20
CA SER A 51 -6.39 1.79 2.09
C SER A 51 -5.04 1.76 1.38
N ARG A 52 -5.04 1.27 0.15
CA ARG A 52 -3.94 1.53 -0.76
C ARG A 52 -4.02 3.00 -1.16
N ARG A 53 -3.10 3.79 -0.68
CA ARG A 53 -3.10 5.24 -0.94
C ARG A 53 -1.86 5.61 -1.71
N ALA A 54 -1.96 5.58 -3.03
CA ALA A 54 -0.98 6.23 -3.87
C ALA A 54 -1.23 7.74 -3.91
N ARG A 55 -0.16 8.51 -4.01
CA ARG A 55 -0.20 9.99 -4.10
C ARG A 55 0.66 10.43 -5.27
N LEU A 56 0.18 11.47 -5.95
CA LEU A 56 0.88 12.10 -7.06
C LEU A 56 1.06 13.58 -6.74
N ALA A 57 2.28 14.08 -6.88
CA ALA A 57 2.57 15.50 -6.68
C ALA A 57 1.85 16.35 -7.72
N GLY A 58 1.43 17.54 -7.29
CA GLY A 58 0.75 18.50 -8.17
C GLY A 58 -0.75 18.26 -8.34
N VAL A 59 -1.29 17.17 -7.78
CA VAL A 59 -2.72 16.89 -7.82
C VAL A 59 -3.34 17.18 -6.46
N TRP A 60 -4.16 18.22 -6.38
CA TRP A 60 -4.77 18.69 -5.14
C TRP A 60 -6.28 18.80 -5.31
N VAL A 61 -7.00 18.38 -4.27
CA VAL A 61 -8.45 18.52 -4.19
C VAL A 61 -8.79 19.51 -3.08
N PRO A 62 -9.65 20.52 -3.34
CA PRO A 62 -10.11 21.40 -2.28
C PRO A 62 -11.02 20.63 -1.33
N ARG A 63 -10.75 20.73 -0.03
CA ARG A 63 -11.63 20.22 1.02
C ARG A 63 -12.15 21.35 1.89
N ALA A 64 -13.43 21.33 2.20
CA ALA A 64 -14.01 22.22 3.16
C ALA A 64 -13.44 21.91 4.57
N ARG A 65 -13.27 22.95 5.36
CA ARG A 65 -12.88 22.79 6.77
C ARG A 65 -14.07 22.33 7.58
N GLU A 66 -13.87 21.27 8.35
CA GLU A 66 -14.89 20.73 9.26
C GLU A 66 -15.04 21.59 10.54
N ASP A 67 -14.00 22.33 10.92
CA ASP A 67 -13.96 23.21 12.10
C ASP A 67 -14.56 24.61 11.84
N GLY A 68 -15.20 24.80 10.70
CA GLY A 68 -15.83 26.04 10.30
C GLY A 68 -14.86 27.15 9.86
N GLU A 69 -15.42 28.32 9.54
CA GLU A 69 -14.62 29.47 9.14
C GLU A 69 -13.87 30.04 10.37
N ARG A 70 -12.56 29.96 10.35
CA ARG A 70 -11.71 30.69 11.28
C ARG A 70 -11.31 32.02 10.65
N ARG A 71 -11.41 33.09 11.42
CA ARG A 71 -11.05 34.44 10.99
C ARG A 71 -9.63 34.47 10.44
N GLY A 72 -9.47 34.80 9.17
CA GLY A 72 -8.18 34.84 8.47
C GLY A 72 -7.72 33.51 7.83
N CYS A 73 -8.52 32.45 7.91
CA CYS A 73 -8.27 31.20 7.24
C CYS A 73 -9.25 30.99 6.08
N SER A 74 -8.80 30.35 5.02
CA SER A 74 -9.69 29.95 3.92
C SER A 74 -10.70 28.90 4.41
N ALA A 75 -11.93 28.98 3.90
CA ALA A 75 -12.96 27.95 4.13
C ALA A 75 -12.58 26.58 3.54
N PHE A 76 -11.62 26.59 2.62
CA PHE A 76 -11.10 25.38 1.96
C PHE A 76 -9.59 25.28 2.15
N TYR A 77 -9.08 24.05 2.17
CA TYR A 77 -7.66 23.74 2.11
C TYR A 77 -7.40 22.73 1.00
N GLY A 78 -6.20 22.78 0.41
CA GLY A 78 -5.76 21.79 -0.58
C GLY A 78 -5.37 20.48 0.14
N CYS A 79 -5.97 19.39 -0.27
CA CYS A 79 -5.59 18.04 0.16
C CYS A 79 -4.95 17.34 -1.02
N ALA A 80 -3.82 16.65 -0.79
CA ALA A 80 -3.24 15.82 -1.84
C ALA A 80 -4.27 14.76 -2.26
N SER A 81 -4.54 14.71 -3.56
CA SER A 81 -5.45 13.70 -4.10
C SER A 81 -4.81 12.32 -4.05
N CYS A 82 -5.62 11.29 -3.82
CA CYS A 82 -5.19 9.94 -4.06
C CYS A 82 -5.02 9.74 -5.57
N ALA A 83 -3.87 9.21 -5.98
CA ALA A 83 -3.68 8.70 -7.34
C ALA A 83 -4.39 7.34 -7.48
N PRO A 84 -4.64 6.88 -8.71
CA PRO A 84 -5.02 5.50 -8.95
C PRO A 84 -4.08 4.53 -8.23
N ASP A 85 -4.61 3.41 -7.74
CA ASP A 85 -3.76 2.37 -7.16
C ASP A 85 -2.97 1.70 -8.29
N ILE A 86 -1.67 1.95 -8.28
CA ILE A 86 -0.71 1.43 -9.27
C ILE A 86 0.06 0.22 -8.73
N LEU A 87 -0.24 -0.23 -7.53
CA LEU A 87 0.47 -1.31 -6.83
C LEU A 87 -0.28 -2.63 -6.92
N GLU A 88 -1.53 -2.60 -7.35
CA GLU A 88 -2.38 -3.78 -7.34
C GLU A 88 -1.78 -4.91 -8.18
N THR A 89 -1.52 -6.03 -7.53
CA THR A 89 -1.09 -7.27 -8.18
C THR A 89 -1.75 -8.44 -7.48
N ASN A 90 -2.95 -8.80 -7.92
CA ASN A 90 -3.63 -9.94 -7.34
C ASN A 90 -2.92 -11.24 -7.73
N VAL A 91 -2.78 -12.14 -6.76
CA VAL A 91 -2.03 -13.38 -6.91
C VAL A 91 -2.91 -14.57 -6.56
N ARG A 92 -2.90 -15.59 -7.42
CA ARG A 92 -3.52 -16.88 -7.16
C ARG A 92 -2.50 -17.99 -7.26
N VAL A 93 -2.59 -18.95 -6.35
CA VAL A 93 -1.73 -20.13 -6.31
C VAL A 93 -2.63 -21.36 -6.26
N GLY A 94 -2.59 -22.20 -7.29
CA GLY A 94 -3.49 -23.34 -7.39
C GLY A 94 -4.98 -22.97 -7.48
N GLY A 95 -5.29 -21.78 -7.98
CA GLY A 95 -6.66 -21.25 -8.02
C GLY A 95 -7.11 -20.52 -6.76
N GLU A 96 -6.40 -20.67 -5.63
CA GLU A 96 -6.68 -19.94 -4.39
C GLU A 96 -6.08 -18.53 -4.41
N GLU A 97 -6.87 -17.53 -4.09
CA GLU A 97 -6.45 -16.13 -4.06
C GLU A 97 -5.73 -15.83 -2.74
N ILE A 98 -4.54 -15.22 -2.84
CA ILE A 98 -3.79 -14.76 -1.67
C ILE A 98 -4.47 -13.52 -1.10
N ASP A 99 -4.98 -13.62 0.12
CA ASP A 99 -5.68 -12.54 0.84
C ASP A 99 -5.32 -12.59 2.33
N LEU A 100 -4.37 -11.75 2.75
CA LEU A 100 -3.96 -11.66 4.15
C LEU A 100 -5.02 -11.02 5.07
N GLY A 101 -6.10 -10.49 4.52
CA GLY A 101 -7.28 -10.09 5.30
C GLY A 101 -8.10 -11.29 5.78
N ALA A 102 -8.13 -12.36 4.99
CA ALA A 102 -8.86 -13.60 5.26
C ALA A 102 -7.98 -14.75 5.74
N MET A 103 -6.68 -14.75 5.38
CA MET A 103 -5.72 -15.81 5.70
C MET A 103 -4.81 -15.41 6.84
N GLU A 104 -4.54 -16.35 7.76
CA GLU A 104 -3.50 -16.17 8.78
C GLU A 104 -2.15 -16.56 8.18
N PRO A 105 -1.15 -15.65 8.12
CA PRO A 105 0.16 -16.02 7.61
C PRO A 105 0.89 -16.94 8.60
N VAL A 106 1.59 -17.94 8.07
CA VAL A 106 2.50 -18.81 8.83
C VAL A 106 3.70 -18.02 9.34
N SER A 107 4.15 -17.05 8.54
CA SER A 107 5.20 -16.10 8.88
C SER A 107 4.91 -14.77 8.21
N PHE A 108 5.34 -13.68 8.82
CA PHE A 108 5.20 -12.35 8.27
C PHE A 108 6.37 -11.46 8.68
N ARG A 109 6.92 -10.72 7.73
CA ARG A 109 7.88 -9.64 7.95
C ARG A 109 7.65 -8.56 6.91
N ARG A 110 7.57 -7.31 7.36
CA ARG A 110 7.61 -6.11 6.50
C ARG A 110 8.70 -5.19 7.03
N GLU A 111 9.48 -4.62 6.12
CA GLU A 111 10.60 -3.79 6.47
C GLU A 111 10.79 -2.65 5.47
N LEU A 112 10.85 -1.43 5.98
CA LEU A 112 11.30 -0.28 5.23
C LEU A 112 12.74 0.02 5.61
N ASP A 113 13.65 -0.10 4.64
CA ASP A 113 15.01 0.40 4.77
C ASP A 113 15.06 1.87 4.33
N MET A 114 15.20 2.77 5.29
CA MET A 114 15.23 4.22 5.07
C MET A 114 16.52 4.70 4.38
N ARG A 115 17.57 3.89 4.31
CA ARG A 115 18.79 4.25 3.59
C ARG A 115 18.64 4.05 2.09
N SER A 116 18.05 2.96 1.70
CA SER A 116 17.83 2.62 0.28
C SER A 116 16.46 3.08 -0.24
N GLY A 117 15.51 3.37 0.66
CA GLY A 117 14.11 3.65 0.30
C GLY A 117 13.37 2.43 -0.22
N VAL A 118 13.85 1.22 0.08
CA VAL A 118 13.22 -0.04 -0.33
C VAL A 118 12.27 -0.51 0.77
N LEU A 119 11.03 -0.75 0.39
CA LEU A 119 10.08 -1.48 1.21
C LEU A 119 10.06 -2.93 0.77
N SER A 120 10.40 -3.84 1.66
CA SER A 120 10.36 -5.28 1.45
C SER A 120 9.32 -5.93 2.35
N ARG A 121 8.75 -7.03 1.86
CA ARG A 121 7.84 -7.86 2.63
C ARG A 121 8.06 -9.32 2.27
N ALA A 122 8.07 -10.19 3.29
CA ALA A 122 8.13 -11.63 3.15
C ALA A 122 7.07 -12.26 4.05
N PHE A 123 6.31 -13.18 3.52
CA PHE A 123 5.32 -13.93 4.28
C PHE A 123 5.10 -15.31 3.68
N ALA A 124 4.53 -16.22 4.46
CA ALA A 124 4.11 -17.52 3.98
C ALA A 124 2.64 -17.75 4.38
N VAL A 125 1.90 -18.38 3.49
CA VAL A 125 0.51 -18.77 3.72
C VAL A 125 0.32 -20.27 3.49
N ARG A 126 -0.65 -20.85 4.20
CA ARG A 126 -1.07 -22.24 4.00
C ARG A 126 -2.25 -22.28 3.05
N LEU A 127 -2.12 -23.10 2.02
CA LEU A 127 -3.11 -23.35 0.98
C LEU A 127 -3.51 -24.83 1.00
N GLU A 128 -4.55 -25.21 0.27
CA GLU A 128 -5.03 -26.60 0.23
C GLU A 128 -3.94 -27.58 -0.23
N GLY A 129 -3.09 -27.20 -1.22
CA GLY A 129 -2.03 -28.03 -1.75
C GLY A 129 -0.71 -28.01 -0.96
N GLY A 130 -0.53 -27.08 0.00
CA GLY A 130 0.72 -26.90 0.73
C GLY A 130 0.95 -25.45 1.17
N GLU A 131 2.21 -25.02 1.25
CA GLU A 131 2.55 -23.65 1.62
C GLU A 131 3.06 -22.85 0.41
N ALA A 132 2.79 -21.57 0.40
CA ALA A 132 3.36 -20.63 -0.55
C ALA A 132 4.10 -19.52 0.20
N ALA A 133 5.39 -19.37 -0.09
CA ALA A 133 6.19 -18.24 0.37
C ALA A 133 6.12 -17.11 -0.65
N CYS A 134 5.83 -15.90 -0.19
CA CYS A 134 5.71 -14.70 -0.98
C CYS A 134 6.73 -13.65 -0.53
N GLU A 135 7.38 -13.02 -1.49
CA GLU A 135 8.33 -11.94 -1.26
C GLU A 135 7.99 -10.77 -2.18
N THR A 136 7.92 -9.58 -1.63
CA THR A 136 7.78 -8.35 -2.41
C THR A 136 8.88 -7.36 -2.08
N GLU A 137 9.29 -6.59 -3.06
CA GLU A 137 10.16 -5.44 -2.89
C GLU A 137 9.70 -4.32 -3.80
N ARG A 138 9.64 -3.10 -3.28
CA ARG A 138 9.33 -1.93 -4.08
C ARG A 138 10.12 -0.71 -3.67
N PHE A 139 10.35 0.18 -4.62
CA PHE A 139 10.95 1.49 -4.38
C PHE A 139 10.47 2.51 -5.40
N PHE A 140 10.54 3.78 -5.02
CA PHE A 140 10.29 4.92 -5.89
C PHE A 140 11.61 5.48 -6.38
N SER A 141 11.80 5.59 -7.69
CA SER A 141 13.07 6.03 -8.26
C SER A 141 13.33 7.51 -7.98
N ALA A 142 14.47 7.83 -7.40
CA ALA A 142 14.92 9.22 -7.23
C ALA A 142 15.45 9.81 -8.54
N ALA A 143 16.00 8.97 -9.45
CA ALA A 143 16.56 9.41 -10.71
C ALA A 143 15.50 9.64 -11.80
N ARG A 144 14.37 8.91 -11.70
CA ARG A 144 13.21 9.04 -12.59
C ARG A 144 11.95 9.11 -11.72
N PRO A 145 11.51 10.32 -11.36
CA PRO A 145 10.43 10.50 -10.38
C PRO A 145 9.12 9.81 -10.77
N GLU A 146 8.88 9.63 -12.05
CA GLU A 146 7.71 8.95 -12.60
C GLU A 146 7.75 7.41 -12.48
N LEU A 147 8.86 6.82 -12.02
CA LEU A 147 9.03 5.38 -11.96
C LEU A 147 8.87 4.84 -10.53
N LEU A 148 8.04 3.83 -10.43
CA LEU A 148 7.98 2.85 -9.34
C LEU A 148 8.48 1.51 -9.88
N ALA A 149 9.31 0.82 -9.14
CA ALA A 149 9.65 -0.59 -9.42
C ALA A 149 9.06 -1.48 -8.32
N LEU A 150 8.43 -2.57 -8.73
CA LEU A 150 7.86 -3.60 -7.88
C LEU A 150 8.35 -4.96 -8.36
N ARG A 151 8.86 -5.78 -7.43
CA ARG A 151 9.16 -7.20 -7.64
C ARG A 151 8.23 -8.01 -6.74
N TYR A 152 7.54 -8.98 -7.30
CA TYR A 152 6.76 -9.95 -6.57
C TYR A 152 7.25 -11.35 -6.92
N ARG A 153 7.57 -12.17 -5.92
CA ARG A 153 8.01 -13.56 -6.06
C ARG A 153 7.10 -14.46 -5.25
N VAL A 154 6.70 -15.58 -5.82
CA VAL A 154 5.97 -16.63 -5.14
C VAL A 154 6.74 -17.94 -5.30
N THR A 155 6.92 -18.65 -4.20
CA THR A 155 7.58 -19.96 -4.16
C THR A 155 6.64 -20.94 -3.45
N PRO A 156 5.86 -21.74 -4.20
CA PRO A 156 5.02 -22.78 -3.62
C PRO A 156 5.85 -23.99 -3.21
N SER A 157 5.41 -24.72 -2.21
CA SER A 157 6.02 -26.00 -1.78
C SER A 157 5.51 -27.21 -2.57
N PHE A 158 4.66 -27.00 -3.57
CA PHE A 158 4.02 -28.04 -4.38
C PHE A 158 3.89 -27.60 -5.83
N ASP A 159 3.77 -28.56 -6.74
CA ASP A 159 3.59 -28.27 -8.17
C ASP A 159 2.21 -27.66 -8.41
N THR A 160 2.20 -26.45 -8.94
CA THR A 160 0.96 -25.68 -9.13
C THR A 160 1.12 -24.58 -10.17
N VAL A 161 0.01 -24.00 -10.58
CA VAL A 161 -0.03 -22.80 -11.43
C VAL A 161 -0.11 -21.57 -10.53
N ILE A 162 0.70 -20.57 -10.87
CA ILE A 162 0.69 -19.26 -10.23
C ILE A 162 0.16 -18.25 -11.25
N GLU A 163 -0.85 -17.50 -10.86
CA GLU A 163 -1.43 -16.43 -11.67
C GLU A 163 -1.13 -15.08 -11.02
N PHE A 164 -0.56 -14.18 -11.81
CA PHE A 164 -0.38 -12.78 -11.44
C PHE A 164 -1.33 -11.92 -12.27
N ALA A 165 -2.13 -11.10 -11.60
CA ALA A 165 -3.05 -10.16 -12.24
C ALA A 165 -2.71 -8.73 -11.79
N PRO A 166 -1.67 -8.10 -12.39
CA PRO A 166 -1.38 -6.70 -12.13
C PRO A 166 -2.49 -5.83 -12.69
N ALA A 167 -2.88 -4.82 -11.92
CA ALA A 167 -3.95 -3.92 -12.28
C ALA A 167 -3.62 -2.47 -11.87
N VAL A 168 -4.36 -1.54 -12.45
CA VAL A 168 -4.42 -0.16 -11.99
C VAL A 168 -5.87 0.10 -11.58
N ASP A 169 -6.11 0.24 -10.28
CA ASP A 169 -7.44 0.61 -9.80
C ASP A 169 -7.59 2.14 -9.82
N ALA A 170 -8.36 2.61 -10.78
CA ALA A 170 -8.71 4.02 -10.92
C ALA A 170 -9.99 4.41 -10.16
N ASN A 171 -10.66 3.46 -9.48
CA ASN A 171 -11.88 3.71 -8.70
C ASN A 171 -11.54 4.32 -7.33
N VAL A 172 -11.02 5.52 -7.34
CA VAL A 172 -10.63 6.29 -6.16
C VAL A 172 -11.76 7.24 -5.71
N GLU A 173 -12.96 6.70 -5.57
CA GLU A 173 -14.21 7.45 -5.32
C GLU A 173 -14.14 8.47 -4.17
N ARG A 174 -13.25 8.30 -3.22
CA ARG A 174 -13.10 9.22 -2.09
C ARG A 174 -12.27 10.46 -2.42
N CYS A 175 -11.64 10.52 -3.58
CA CYS A 175 -10.69 11.56 -3.93
C CYS A 175 -11.08 12.35 -5.19
N TRP A 176 -11.97 11.82 -6.01
CA TRP A 176 -12.44 12.46 -7.23
C TRP A 176 -13.93 12.79 -7.07
N GLN A 177 -14.26 14.08 -6.98
CA GLN A 177 -15.62 14.52 -7.23
C GLN A 177 -15.69 14.93 -8.71
N PRO A 178 -16.64 14.40 -9.49
CA PRO A 178 -16.86 14.92 -10.83
C PRO A 178 -17.18 16.41 -10.70
N LEU A 179 -16.41 17.26 -11.37
CA LEU A 179 -16.80 18.65 -11.56
C LEU A 179 -18.16 18.65 -12.24
N GLY A 180 -19.19 19.12 -11.55
CA GLY A 180 -20.53 19.23 -12.11
C GLY A 180 -20.43 19.97 -13.45
N ALA A 181 -21.04 19.40 -14.50
CA ALA A 181 -21.19 20.08 -15.78
C ALA A 181 -22.04 21.34 -15.54
N GLY A 182 -21.41 22.46 -15.28
CA GLY A 182 -22.16 23.70 -15.08
C GLY A 182 -21.44 24.86 -14.43
N GLU A 183 -20.23 24.73 -13.94
CA GLU A 183 -19.46 25.88 -13.46
C GLU A 183 -18.29 26.18 -14.41
N GLN A 184 -18.58 27.00 -15.42
CA GLN A 184 -17.61 27.76 -16.21
C GLN A 184 -17.42 29.13 -15.56
#